data_b2060e89223f1db36cfd63694940ff0d
#
_entry.id   b2060e89223f1db36cfd63694940ff0d
#
_cell.length_a   1.000
_cell.length_b   1.000
_cell.length_c   1.000
_cell.angle_alpha   90.00
_cell.angle_beta   90.00
_cell.angle_gamma   90.00
#
_symmetry.space_group_name_H-M   'P 1'
#
loop_
_entity.id
_entity.type
_entity.pdbx_description
1 polymer ?
#
loop_
_entity_poly.entity_id
_entity_poly.type
_entity_poly.pdbx_seq_one_letter_code
_entity_poly.pdbx_strand_id
1 'polypeptide(L)'
;MATDVLLLVRAQAVPTLAQAERGVTFEDLVRGHQDEVYGTALRILGDRDAALEVANTTFLKAYRAFDRYDPARPLRHWLLRIAANEAISAGRRLTRERARSAGADAALTVADARPGPDHIAIGREDAAAIRAAVLALPELYRVPVVLRYFNDLAVEEIARVTGRPASTIGVQLLRARALLRSALEGLA
;
A
#
# COMPACT_ATOMS: atom_id res chain seq x y z
N MET A 1 -6.22 -1.77 -16.51
CA MET A 1 -5.40 -2.23 -15.37
C MET A 1 -5.99 -3.41 -14.63
N ALA A 2 -7.33 -3.45 -14.39
CA ALA A 2 -8.00 -4.61 -13.79
C ALA A 2 -7.84 -5.91 -14.59
N THR A 3 -7.72 -5.81 -15.90
CA THR A 3 -7.67 -6.95 -16.81
C THR A 3 -6.41 -7.81 -16.65
N ASP A 4 -5.24 -7.20 -16.35
CA ASP A 4 -3.98 -7.93 -16.28
C ASP A 4 -3.84 -8.78 -15.01
N VAL A 5 -4.28 -8.25 -13.85
CA VAL A 5 -4.28 -9.00 -12.59
C VAL A 5 -5.23 -10.20 -12.67
N LEU A 6 -6.44 -9.98 -13.23
CA LEU A 6 -7.44 -11.02 -13.44
C LEU A 6 -6.98 -12.08 -14.45
N LEU A 7 -6.23 -11.70 -15.50
CA LEU A 7 -5.68 -12.63 -16.48
C LEU A 7 -4.60 -13.52 -15.87
N LEU A 8 -3.72 -12.95 -15.05
CA LEU A 8 -2.67 -13.71 -14.36
C LEU A 8 -3.25 -14.69 -13.33
N VAL A 9 -4.30 -14.27 -12.62
CA VAL A 9 -5.01 -15.11 -11.65
C VAL A 9 -5.84 -16.18 -12.35
N ARG A 10 -6.52 -15.86 -13.47
CA ARG A 10 -7.26 -16.85 -14.28
C ARG A 10 -6.39 -17.94 -14.88
N ALA A 11 -5.16 -17.61 -15.27
CA ALA A 11 -4.24 -18.60 -15.85
C ALA A 11 -3.76 -19.64 -14.83
N GLN A 12 -3.96 -19.42 -13.52
CA GLN A 12 -3.54 -20.31 -12.45
C GLN A 12 -4.68 -20.82 -11.56
N ALA A 13 -5.93 -20.38 -11.77
CA ALA A 13 -7.05 -20.64 -10.89
C ALA A 13 -7.99 -21.73 -11.41
N VAL A 14 -7.84 -22.91 -10.84
CA VAL A 14 -8.98 -23.82 -10.67
C VAL A 14 -9.59 -23.47 -9.30
N PRO A 15 -10.87 -23.01 -9.21
CA PRO A 15 -11.49 -22.72 -7.92
C PRO A 15 -11.57 -24.02 -7.11
N THR A 16 -10.99 -24.04 -5.93
CA THR A 16 -11.14 -25.13 -4.97
C THR A 16 -12.57 -25.15 -4.43
N LEU A 17 -13.14 -26.35 -4.20
CA LEU A 17 -14.46 -26.54 -3.61
C LEU A 17 -14.69 -25.71 -2.33
N ALA A 18 -13.63 -25.50 -1.54
CA ALA A 18 -13.63 -24.64 -0.35
C ALA A 18 -13.90 -23.15 -0.61
N GLN A 19 -13.69 -22.66 -1.84
CA GLN A 19 -13.99 -21.28 -2.24
C GLN A 19 -15.47 -21.07 -2.57
N ALA A 20 -16.11 -22.06 -3.16
CA ALA A 20 -17.54 -22.02 -3.48
C ALA A 20 -18.43 -22.05 -2.22
N GLU A 21 -18.01 -22.73 -1.18
CA GLU A 21 -18.77 -22.84 0.09
C GLU A 21 -18.76 -21.55 0.93
N ARG A 22 -17.83 -20.61 0.67
CA ARG A 22 -17.70 -19.34 1.41
C ARG A 22 -18.49 -18.18 0.81
N GLY A 23 -19.18 -18.38 -0.32
CA GLY A 23 -20.03 -17.37 -0.98
C GLY A 23 -19.27 -16.17 -1.58
N VAL A 24 -17.93 -16.11 -1.45
CA VAL A 24 -17.06 -15.05 -2.00
C VAL A 24 -16.00 -15.71 -2.86
N THR A 25 -16.00 -15.42 -4.13
CA THR A 25 -14.96 -15.90 -5.03
C THR A 25 -13.68 -15.08 -4.89
N PHE A 26 -12.52 -15.66 -5.22
CA PHE A 26 -11.27 -14.91 -5.25
C PHE A 26 -11.31 -13.77 -6.28
N GLU A 27 -12.08 -13.94 -7.35
CA GLU A 27 -12.31 -12.92 -8.36
C GLU A 27 -13.07 -11.70 -7.81
N ASP A 28 -14.08 -11.93 -6.96
CA ASP A 28 -14.81 -10.85 -6.25
C ASP A 28 -13.91 -10.13 -5.26
N LEU A 29 -13.01 -10.86 -4.59
CA LEU A 29 -12.01 -10.29 -3.70
C LEU A 29 -11.06 -9.36 -4.46
N VAL A 30 -10.51 -9.80 -5.60
CA VAL A 30 -9.63 -8.95 -6.42
C VAL A 30 -10.38 -7.72 -6.88
N ARG A 31 -11.58 -7.90 -7.46
CA ARG A 31 -12.40 -6.81 -7.99
C ARG A 31 -12.77 -5.78 -6.92
N GLY A 32 -13.09 -6.24 -5.71
CA GLY A 32 -13.48 -5.37 -4.60
C GLY A 32 -12.33 -4.61 -3.94
N HIS A 33 -11.07 -5.08 -4.08
CA HIS A 33 -9.94 -4.53 -3.30
C HIS A 33 -8.74 -4.07 -4.13
N GLN A 34 -8.76 -4.25 -5.47
CA GLN A 34 -7.59 -3.94 -6.30
C GLN A 34 -7.14 -2.47 -6.22
N ASP A 35 -8.10 -1.54 -6.23
CA ASP A 35 -7.81 -0.10 -6.19
C ASP A 35 -7.24 0.30 -4.83
N GLU A 36 -7.74 -0.28 -3.76
CA GLU A 36 -7.26 -0.03 -2.40
C GLU A 36 -5.84 -0.59 -2.20
N VAL A 37 -5.59 -1.82 -2.64
CA VAL A 37 -4.27 -2.47 -2.55
C VAL A 37 -3.24 -1.70 -3.37
N TYR A 38 -3.56 -1.37 -4.62
CA TYR A 38 -2.70 -0.57 -5.48
C TYR A 38 -2.46 0.83 -4.90
N GLY A 39 -3.53 1.52 -4.47
CA GLY A 39 -3.44 2.85 -3.87
C GLY A 39 -2.60 2.87 -2.60
N THR A 40 -2.71 1.84 -1.76
CA THR A 40 -1.88 1.67 -0.56
C THR A 40 -0.40 1.52 -0.94
N ALA A 41 -0.08 0.63 -1.87
CA ALA A 41 1.28 0.42 -2.35
C ALA A 41 1.86 1.70 -2.97
N LEU A 42 1.08 2.40 -3.80
CA LEU A 42 1.50 3.64 -4.45
C LEU A 42 1.83 4.76 -3.42
N ARG A 43 1.00 4.91 -2.38
CA ARG A 43 1.25 5.91 -1.32
C ARG A 43 2.47 5.57 -0.47
N ILE A 44 2.79 4.28 -0.32
CA ILE A 44 3.98 3.85 0.42
C ILE A 44 5.24 4.01 -0.43
N LEU A 45 5.20 3.64 -1.71
CA LEU A 45 6.38 3.55 -2.58
C LEU A 45 6.66 4.82 -3.39
N GLY A 46 5.62 5.55 -3.80
CA GLY A 46 5.73 6.69 -4.69
C GLY A 46 6.06 6.33 -6.15
N ASP A 47 6.10 5.05 -6.47
CA ASP A 47 6.49 4.51 -7.76
C ASP A 47 5.35 3.64 -8.31
N ARG A 48 4.89 3.93 -9.53
CA ARG A 48 3.71 3.27 -10.12
C ARG A 48 3.97 1.82 -10.51
N ASP A 49 5.14 1.56 -11.07
CA ASP A 49 5.50 0.23 -11.56
C ASP A 49 5.73 -0.69 -10.38
N ALA A 50 6.46 -0.22 -9.36
CA ALA A 50 6.64 -0.94 -8.11
C ALA A 50 5.32 -1.16 -7.36
N ALA A 51 4.40 -0.18 -7.36
CA ALA A 51 3.09 -0.33 -6.76
C ALA A 51 2.24 -1.38 -7.47
N LEU A 52 2.30 -1.44 -8.79
CA LEU A 52 1.62 -2.46 -9.59
C LEU A 52 2.20 -3.86 -9.33
N GLU A 53 3.53 -3.98 -9.27
CA GLU A 53 4.21 -5.24 -8.91
C GLU A 53 3.80 -5.72 -7.52
N VAL A 54 3.73 -4.79 -6.54
CA VAL A 54 3.28 -5.10 -5.18
C VAL A 54 1.82 -5.53 -5.16
N ALA A 55 0.94 -4.87 -5.90
CA ALA A 55 -0.47 -5.25 -5.98
C ALA A 55 -0.63 -6.66 -6.55
N ASN A 56 0.05 -6.96 -7.66
CA ASN A 56 0.05 -8.29 -8.28
C ASN A 56 0.59 -9.36 -7.31
N THR A 57 1.71 -9.09 -6.66
CA THR A 57 2.31 -10.00 -5.68
C THR A 57 1.39 -10.21 -4.47
N THR A 58 0.71 -9.16 -4.02
CA THR A 58 -0.26 -9.24 -2.92
C THR A 58 -1.39 -10.21 -3.26
N PHE A 59 -2.01 -10.08 -4.43
CA PHE A 59 -3.10 -10.97 -4.82
C PHE A 59 -2.61 -12.40 -5.08
N LEU A 60 -1.43 -12.58 -5.64
CA LEU A 60 -0.84 -13.91 -5.81
C LEU A 60 -0.59 -14.61 -4.46
N LYS A 61 -0.07 -13.88 -3.47
CA LYS A 61 0.14 -14.40 -2.11
C LYS A 61 -1.19 -14.65 -1.40
N ALA A 62 -2.16 -13.75 -1.57
CA ALA A 62 -3.50 -13.92 -1.05
C ALA A 62 -4.16 -15.18 -1.64
N TYR A 63 -4.07 -15.40 -2.94
CA TYR A 63 -4.57 -16.60 -3.59
C TYR A 63 -3.98 -17.88 -3.00
N ARG A 64 -2.66 -17.95 -2.88
CA ARG A 64 -1.95 -19.12 -2.33
C ARG A 64 -2.26 -19.39 -0.85
N ALA A 65 -2.68 -18.37 -0.12
CA ALA A 65 -3.00 -18.47 1.31
C ALA A 65 -4.51 -18.45 1.60
N PHE A 66 -5.36 -18.38 0.56
CA PHE A 66 -6.80 -18.18 0.72
C PHE A 66 -7.48 -19.32 1.45
N ASP A 67 -7.04 -20.55 1.24
CA ASP A 67 -7.55 -21.72 1.95
C ASP A 67 -7.27 -21.70 3.47
N ARG A 68 -6.25 -20.93 3.89
CA ARG A 68 -5.86 -20.74 5.29
C ARG A 68 -6.40 -19.44 5.88
N TYR A 69 -7.14 -18.66 5.08
CA TYR A 69 -7.75 -17.44 5.58
C TYR A 69 -8.82 -17.77 6.62
N ASP A 70 -8.74 -17.08 7.77
CA ASP A 70 -9.69 -17.18 8.86
C ASP A 70 -10.88 -16.22 8.63
N PRO A 71 -12.09 -16.71 8.33
CA PRO A 71 -13.27 -15.86 8.07
C PRO A 71 -13.70 -14.99 9.27
N ALA A 72 -13.25 -15.32 10.49
CA ALA A 72 -13.50 -14.50 11.67
C ALA A 72 -12.74 -13.16 11.64
N ARG A 73 -11.78 -13.00 10.72
CA ARG A 73 -11.02 -11.77 10.54
C ARG A 73 -11.51 -11.00 9.32
N PRO A 74 -11.58 -9.65 9.37
CA PRO A 74 -11.94 -8.85 8.19
C PRO A 74 -10.97 -9.11 7.03
N LEU A 75 -11.51 -9.56 5.89
CA LEU A 75 -10.75 -9.90 4.68
C LEU A 75 -9.88 -8.73 4.22
N ARG A 76 -10.44 -7.52 4.27
CA ARG A 76 -9.76 -6.27 3.93
C ARG A 76 -8.47 -6.08 4.75
N HIS A 77 -8.52 -6.30 6.08
CA HIS A 77 -7.35 -6.14 6.94
C HIS A 77 -6.27 -7.20 6.66
N TRP A 78 -6.70 -8.40 6.31
CA TRP A 78 -5.77 -9.47 5.91
C TRP A 78 -5.05 -9.13 4.60
N LEU A 79 -5.77 -8.62 3.59
CA LEU A 79 -5.16 -8.15 2.33
C LEU A 79 -4.21 -6.97 2.55
N LEU A 80 -4.63 -5.96 3.32
CA LEU A 80 -3.80 -4.79 3.62
C LEU A 80 -2.52 -5.18 4.38
N ARG A 81 -2.57 -6.21 5.22
CA ARG A 81 -1.37 -6.77 5.86
C ARG A 81 -0.39 -7.30 4.84
N ILE A 82 -0.86 -8.07 3.85
CA ILE A 82 -0.01 -8.59 2.78
C ILE A 82 0.56 -7.42 1.98
N ALA A 83 -0.29 -6.49 1.53
CA ALA A 83 0.10 -5.34 0.73
C ALA A 83 1.13 -4.44 1.42
N ALA A 84 0.92 -4.10 2.69
CA ALA A 84 1.85 -3.28 3.45
C ALA A 84 3.22 -3.96 3.62
N ASN A 85 3.24 -5.27 3.91
CA ASN A 85 4.49 -6.03 4.04
C ASN A 85 5.25 -6.12 2.71
N GLU A 86 4.53 -6.33 1.60
CA GLU A 86 5.14 -6.33 0.26
C GLU A 86 5.68 -4.93 -0.11
N ALA A 87 4.92 -3.87 0.17
CA ALA A 87 5.35 -2.51 -0.09
C ALA A 87 6.60 -2.14 0.73
N ILE A 88 6.66 -2.49 2.02
CA ILE A 88 7.84 -2.31 2.86
C ILE A 88 9.05 -3.07 2.28
N SER A 89 8.85 -4.31 1.86
CA SER A 89 9.91 -5.14 1.29
C SER A 89 10.42 -4.57 -0.05
N ALA A 90 9.51 -4.14 -0.91
CA ALA A 90 9.82 -3.49 -2.19
C ALA A 90 10.55 -2.15 -1.98
N GLY A 91 10.09 -1.31 -1.04
CA GLY A 91 10.73 -0.03 -0.70
C GLY A 91 12.18 -0.23 -0.25
N ARG A 92 12.44 -1.21 0.59
CA ARG A 92 13.80 -1.55 1.03
C ARG A 92 14.68 -2.07 -0.12
N ARG A 93 14.09 -2.82 -1.08
CA ARG A 93 14.79 -3.27 -2.28
C ARG A 93 15.19 -2.07 -3.15
N LEU A 94 14.22 -1.20 -3.47
CA LEU A 94 14.45 0.01 -4.27
C LEU A 94 15.50 0.93 -3.64
N THR A 95 15.45 1.14 -2.32
CA THR A 95 16.46 1.95 -1.61
C THR A 95 17.85 1.35 -1.75
N ARG A 96 18.00 0.02 -1.64
CA ARG A 96 19.29 -0.65 -1.81
C ARG A 96 19.80 -0.61 -3.25
N GLU A 97 18.91 -0.71 -4.23
CA GLU A 97 19.24 -0.61 -5.65
C GLU A 97 19.70 0.80 -6.00
N ARG A 98 18.98 1.83 -5.53
CA ARG A 98 19.37 3.24 -5.70
C ARG A 98 20.72 3.54 -5.02
N ALA A 99 20.97 3.02 -3.84
CA ALA A 99 22.26 3.21 -3.15
C ALA A 99 23.42 2.53 -3.89
N ARG A 100 23.19 1.40 -4.54
CA ARG A 100 24.20 0.73 -5.39
C ARG A 100 24.43 1.48 -6.70
N SER A 101 23.37 2.02 -7.31
CA SER A 101 23.46 2.80 -8.54
C SER A 101 24.04 4.19 -8.31
N ALA A 102 23.80 4.81 -7.16
CA ALA A 102 24.34 6.11 -6.79
C ALA A 102 25.88 6.10 -6.56
N GLY A 103 26.48 4.94 -6.40
CA GLY A 103 27.93 4.78 -6.47
C GLY A 103 28.50 4.98 -7.90
N ALA A 104 27.66 5.07 -8.93
CA ALA A 104 28.03 5.23 -10.33
C ALA A 104 27.60 6.59 -10.94
N ASP A 105 26.53 7.26 -10.46
CA ASP A 105 26.18 8.62 -10.86
C ASP A 105 25.05 9.19 -9.99
N ALA A 106 25.27 10.34 -9.37
CA ALA A 106 24.29 10.94 -8.46
C ALA A 106 23.30 11.83 -9.24
N ALA A 107 22.17 11.29 -9.65
CA ALA A 107 21.03 12.07 -10.06
C ALA A 107 19.77 11.61 -9.32
N LEU A 108 19.29 12.45 -8.41
CA LEU A 108 18.00 12.31 -7.73
C LEU A 108 16.87 12.47 -8.76
N THR A 109 16.42 11.38 -9.34
CA THR A 109 15.16 11.37 -10.08
C THR A 109 14.04 11.13 -9.08
N VAL A 110 13.35 12.19 -8.69
CA VAL A 110 12.03 12.13 -8.10
C VAL A 110 11.12 11.54 -9.19
N ALA A 111 10.65 10.31 -8.98
CA ALA A 111 9.75 9.67 -9.94
C ALA A 111 8.49 10.52 -10.12
N ASP A 112 8.20 10.85 -11.37
CA ASP A 112 7.09 11.70 -11.80
C ASP A 112 5.75 11.05 -11.42
N ALA A 113 5.18 11.47 -10.30
CA ALA A 113 3.88 11.03 -9.82
C ALA A 113 2.77 11.76 -10.57
N ARG A 114 2.54 11.40 -11.85
CA ARG A 114 1.35 11.88 -12.55
C ARG A 114 0.09 11.35 -11.86
N PRO A 115 -0.91 12.21 -11.58
CA PRO A 115 -2.13 11.81 -10.89
C PRO A 115 -2.93 10.82 -11.73
N GLY A 116 -3.34 9.68 -11.12
CA GLY A 116 -4.44 8.89 -11.62
C GLY A 116 -5.77 9.65 -11.46
N PRO A 117 -6.86 9.24 -12.12
CA PRO A 117 -8.15 9.91 -12.05
C PRO A 117 -8.84 9.62 -10.70
N ASP A 118 -8.54 10.43 -9.70
CA ASP A 118 -9.33 10.47 -8.47
C ASP A 118 -10.18 11.73 -8.52
N HIS A 119 -11.46 11.51 -8.71
CA HIS A 119 -12.50 12.52 -8.70
C HIS A 119 -12.72 13.05 -7.29
N ILE A 120 -12.33 14.28 -7.07
CA ILE A 120 -13.10 15.33 -6.39
C ILE A 120 -12.26 16.60 -6.55
N ALA A 121 -12.86 17.64 -7.17
CA ALA A 121 -12.26 18.93 -7.44
C ALA A 121 -12.27 19.83 -6.18
N ILE A 122 -11.49 19.44 -5.17
CA ILE A 122 -11.02 20.34 -4.13
C ILE A 122 -9.50 20.32 -4.25
N GLY A 123 -8.93 21.42 -4.77
CA GLY A 123 -7.49 21.67 -4.75
C GLY A 123 -6.60 20.54 -5.31
N ARG A 124 -6.52 20.39 -6.65
CA ARG A 124 -5.53 19.49 -7.25
C ARG A 124 -4.11 19.77 -6.73
N GLU A 125 -3.83 21.02 -6.38
CA GLU A 125 -2.57 21.47 -5.80
C GLU A 125 -2.42 20.96 -4.35
N ASP A 126 -3.46 21.11 -3.51
CA ASP A 126 -3.45 20.62 -2.13
C ASP A 126 -3.29 19.10 -2.06
N ALA A 127 -3.99 18.36 -2.93
CA ALA A 127 -3.88 16.91 -3.00
C ALA A 127 -2.49 16.47 -3.47
N ALA A 128 -1.82 17.22 -4.36
CA ALA A 128 -0.46 16.96 -4.79
C ALA A 128 0.53 17.27 -3.65
N ALA A 129 0.35 18.39 -2.95
CA ALA A 129 1.16 18.78 -1.81
C ALA A 129 1.09 17.75 -0.67
N ILE A 130 -0.11 17.29 -0.32
CA ILE A 130 -0.32 16.23 0.69
C ILE A 130 0.38 14.94 0.25
N ARG A 131 0.25 14.52 -1.00
CA ARG A 131 0.94 13.33 -1.51
C ARG A 131 2.46 13.46 -1.42
N ALA A 132 3.00 14.60 -1.83
CA ALA A 132 4.43 14.88 -1.73
C ALA A 132 4.91 14.87 -0.27
N ALA A 133 4.17 15.50 0.65
CA ALA A 133 4.50 15.50 2.07
C ALA A 133 4.48 14.09 2.68
N VAL A 134 3.49 13.26 2.32
CA VAL A 134 3.42 11.86 2.76
C VAL A 134 4.61 11.05 2.22
N LEU A 135 4.97 11.23 0.95
CA LEU A 135 6.11 10.53 0.34
C LEU A 135 7.45 10.98 0.91
N ALA A 136 7.57 12.23 1.36
CA ALA A 136 8.76 12.74 2.03
C ALA A 136 8.96 12.17 3.45
N LEU A 137 7.92 11.61 4.07
CA LEU A 137 8.07 10.97 5.38
C LEU A 137 9.03 9.77 5.29
N PRO A 138 9.91 9.55 6.29
CA PRO A 138 10.60 8.27 6.46
C PRO A 138 9.61 7.09 6.46
N GLU A 139 9.99 5.95 5.86
CA GLU A 139 9.16 4.73 5.77
C GLU A 139 8.53 4.36 7.13
N LEU A 140 9.30 4.52 8.21
CA LEU A 140 8.89 4.26 9.59
C LEU A 140 7.60 4.99 9.97
N TYR A 141 7.39 6.20 9.47
CA TYR A 141 6.23 7.05 9.74
C TYR A 141 5.21 7.00 8.60
N ARG A 142 5.66 6.85 7.36
CA ARG A 142 4.80 6.82 6.17
C ARG A 142 3.81 5.65 6.21
N VAL A 143 4.28 4.44 6.50
CA VAL A 143 3.43 3.25 6.54
C VAL A 143 2.28 3.39 7.54
N PRO A 144 2.50 3.74 8.83
CA PRO A 144 1.40 4.00 9.75
C PRO A 144 0.44 5.10 9.30
N VAL A 145 0.95 6.18 8.68
CA VAL A 145 0.12 7.28 8.15
C VAL A 145 -0.79 6.78 7.03
N VAL A 146 -0.25 6.05 6.06
CA VAL A 146 -1.05 5.50 4.96
C VAL A 146 -2.14 4.58 5.51
N LEU A 147 -1.81 3.66 6.39
CA LEU A 147 -2.78 2.72 6.97
C LEU A 147 -3.84 3.44 7.83
N ARG A 148 -3.46 4.51 8.56
CA ARG A 148 -4.39 5.26 9.41
C ARG A 148 -5.34 6.14 8.63
N TYR A 149 -4.82 6.96 7.71
CA TYR A 149 -5.58 8.07 7.10
C TYR A 149 -6.12 7.77 5.70
N PHE A 150 -5.58 6.77 5.01
CA PHE A 150 -6.06 6.36 3.69
C PHE A 150 -6.76 4.99 3.70
N ASN A 151 -6.48 4.17 4.70
CA ASN A 151 -7.13 2.87 4.85
C ASN A 151 -8.01 2.79 6.11
N ASP A 152 -8.16 3.86 6.89
CA ASP A 152 -9.02 3.98 8.08
C ASP A 152 -8.80 2.90 9.15
N LEU A 153 -7.59 2.35 9.24
CA LEU A 153 -7.27 1.34 10.24
C LEU A 153 -7.10 1.95 11.64
N ALA A 154 -7.61 1.26 12.66
CA ALA A 154 -7.34 1.60 14.05
C ALA A 154 -5.87 1.30 14.41
N VAL A 155 -5.36 1.94 15.49
CA VAL A 155 -3.97 1.77 15.93
C VAL A 155 -3.63 0.31 16.19
N GLU A 156 -4.55 -0.44 16.80
CA GLU A 156 -4.42 -1.87 17.10
C GLU A 156 -4.37 -2.73 15.83
N GLU A 157 -5.08 -2.31 14.79
CA GLU A 157 -5.07 -2.98 13.49
C GLU A 157 -3.75 -2.71 12.76
N ILE A 158 -3.26 -1.46 12.78
CA ILE A 158 -1.95 -1.10 12.23
C ILE A 158 -0.84 -1.87 12.97
N ALA A 159 -0.94 -2.01 14.30
CA ALA A 159 -0.01 -2.81 15.08
C ALA A 159 0.04 -4.26 14.59
N ARG A 160 -1.12 -4.87 14.36
CA ARG A 160 -1.23 -6.25 13.81
C ARG A 160 -0.70 -6.36 12.37
N VAL A 161 -0.99 -5.37 11.53
CA VAL A 161 -0.51 -5.31 10.14
C VAL A 161 1.01 -5.20 10.08
N THR A 162 1.59 -4.29 10.87
CA THR A 162 3.03 -3.99 10.83
C THR A 162 3.88 -4.89 11.73
N GLY A 163 3.25 -5.68 12.61
CA GLY A 163 3.95 -6.49 13.61
C GLY A 163 4.64 -5.65 14.71
N ARG A 164 4.17 -4.43 14.96
CA ARG A 164 4.74 -3.50 15.95
C ARG A 164 3.76 -3.28 17.10
N PRO A 165 4.23 -2.99 18.33
CA PRO A 165 3.35 -2.64 19.45
C PRO A 165 2.47 -1.41 19.16
N ALA A 166 1.23 -1.41 19.64
CA ALA A 166 0.29 -0.31 19.46
C ALA A 166 0.82 1.02 20.01
N SER A 167 1.54 0.98 21.16
CA SER A 167 2.21 2.15 21.73
C SER A 167 3.26 2.74 20.77
N THR A 168 4.01 1.88 20.07
CA THR A 168 4.97 2.31 19.04
C THR A 168 4.27 2.98 17.87
N ILE A 169 3.17 2.42 17.40
CA ILE A 169 2.35 3.02 16.30
C ILE A 169 1.81 4.38 16.73
N GLY A 170 1.30 4.50 17.96
CA GLY A 170 0.83 5.79 18.50
C GLY A 170 1.90 6.88 18.46
N VAL A 171 3.12 6.56 18.92
CA VAL A 171 4.27 7.49 18.87
C VAL A 171 4.68 7.82 17.43
N GLN A 172 4.68 6.83 16.53
CA GLN A 172 5.00 7.05 15.12
C GLN A 172 3.99 7.99 14.45
N LEU A 173 2.69 7.80 14.68
CA LEU A 173 1.64 8.69 14.17
C LEU A 173 1.73 10.10 14.75
N LEU A 174 2.08 10.25 16.04
CA LEU A 174 2.28 11.55 16.66
C LEU A 174 3.44 12.31 16.00
N ARG A 175 4.58 11.65 15.81
CA ARG A 175 5.77 12.24 15.15
C ARG A 175 5.50 12.54 13.67
N ALA A 176 4.81 11.64 12.98
CA ALA A 176 4.41 11.84 11.59
C ALA A 176 3.54 13.09 11.41
N ARG A 177 2.57 13.31 12.31
CA ARG A 177 1.72 14.51 12.27
C ARG A 177 2.51 15.80 12.45
N ALA A 178 3.52 15.81 13.32
CA ALA A 178 4.38 16.96 13.49
C ALA A 178 5.19 17.26 12.22
N LEU A 179 5.77 16.24 11.59
CA LEU A 179 6.52 16.38 10.34
C LEU A 179 5.62 16.85 9.18
N LEU A 180 4.41 16.29 9.05
CA LEU A 180 3.45 16.69 8.01
C LEU A 180 2.99 18.12 8.20
N ARG A 181 2.72 18.55 9.45
CA ARG A 181 2.35 19.94 9.74
C ARG A 181 3.47 20.89 9.29
N SER A 182 4.70 20.65 9.71
CA SER A 182 5.84 21.48 9.31
C SER A 182 6.05 21.52 7.80
N ALA A 183 5.85 20.39 7.09
CA ALA A 183 5.98 20.33 5.65
C ALA A 183 4.87 21.10 4.91
N LEU A 184 3.64 21.10 5.44
CA LEU A 184 2.50 21.77 4.81
C LEU A 184 2.41 23.26 5.16
N GLU A 185 2.85 23.68 6.37
CA GLU A 185 2.95 25.10 6.75
C GLU A 185 3.98 25.85 5.89
N GLY A 186 5.01 25.17 5.37
CA GLY A 186 5.99 25.75 4.44
C GLY A 186 5.49 25.91 3.01
N LEU A 187 4.27 25.42 2.69
CA LEU A 187 3.66 25.50 1.36
C LEU A 187 2.50 26.52 1.29
N ALA A 188 2.05 27.06 2.43
CA ALA A 188 1.03 28.11 2.56
C ALA A 188 1.69 29.49 2.59
#